data_070c04b3034a7160b60d13f61b90714a
#
_entry.id   070c04b3034a7160b60d13f61b90714a
#
_cell.length_a   1.000
_cell.length_b   1.000
_cell.length_c   1.000
_cell.angle_alpha   90.00
_cell.angle_beta   90.00
_cell.angle_gamma   90.00
#
_symmetry.space_group_name_H-M   'P 1'
#
loop_
_entity.id
_entity.type
_entity.pdbx_description
1 polymer ?
#
loop_
_entity_poly.entity_id
_entity_poly.type
_entity_poly.pdbx_seq_one_letter_code
_entity_poly.pdbx_strand_id
1 'polypeptide(L)'
;MEKILVTTDNSANSRSAISVAIKLARQRKSELIILHVYHLLRPFAWSDHAFSEYTDTFRKKTEEELGSFIEGIYEEIEESEINYQLELVSNIDVVHGVLDYAKKHNCSYICISTRGAGTMKKLFGTHTSKLISSSPIPVLCIPSSWQLTELNHMLYASDMTDHQNELKKVVEFAKPIGASVTMMHIAFPDEFLLDKDLAEATLQTEVDYKVEVLTPERDFTYTLMEEIENAIKLYNPSVLVLFTDRSRPMFEKLIFGSNAEAYSFYGQIPLLTFNKERKK
;
A
#
# COMPACT_ATOMS: atom_id res chain seq x y z
N MET A 1 -3.71 2.51 -20.32
CA MET A 1 -3.36 1.25 -19.62
C MET A 1 -3.12 1.58 -18.17
N GLU A 2 -3.52 0.71 -17.24
CA GLU A 2 -3.28 0.90 -15.81
C GLU A 2 -1.77 0.85 -15.52
N LYS A 3 -1.31 1.67 -14.55
CA LYS A 3 0.10 1.76 -14.17
C LYS A 3 0.24 1.55 -12.67
N ILE A 4 1.12 0.64 -12.29
CA ILE A 4 1.49 0.39 -10.90
C ILE A 4 2.89 0.93 -10.68
N LEU A 5 3.03 1.84 -9.73
CA LEU A 5 4.30 2.39 -9.30
C LEU A 5 4.77 1.66 -8.05
N VAL A 6 5.99 1.16 -8.03
CA VAL A 6 6.63 0.67 -6.80
C VAL A 6 7.87 1.48 -6.49
N THR A 7 8.03 1.87 -5.24
CA THR A 7 9.20 2.63 -4.81
C THR A 7 10.27 1.73 -4.21
N THR A 8 11.53 2.05 -4.49
CA THR A 8 12.68 1.35 -3.90
C THR A 8 13.75 2.32 -3.43
N ASP A 9 14.41 1.97 -2.33
CA ASP A 9 15.63 2.62 -1.83
C ASP A 9 16.86 1.71 -2.02
N ASN A 10 16.76 0.69 -2.87
CA ASN A 10 17.75 -0.34 -3.14
C ASN A 10 18.14 -1.15 -1.88
N SER A 11 17.29 -1.16 -0.87
CA SER A 11 17.50 -1.99 0.33
C SER A 11 16.80 -3.34 0.23
N ALA A 12 17.29 -4.32 0.98
CA ALA A 12 16.63 -5.62 1.10
C ALA A 12 15.17 -5.52 1.56
N ASN A 13 14.81 -4.46 2.31
CA ASN A 13 13.43 -4.23 2.77
C ASN A 13 12.47 -3.90 1.64
N SER A 14 12.94 -3.32 0.52
CA SER A 14 12.09 -3.01 -0.63
C SER A 14 11.79 -4.22 -1.51
N ARG A 15 12.50 -5.35 -1.31
CA ARG A 15 12.36 -6.59 -2.10
C ARG A 15 10.91 -7.10 -2.12
N SER A 16 10.29 -7.26 -0.95
CA SER A 16 8.90 -7.74 -0.84
C SER A 16 7.90 -6.85 -1.58
N ALA A 17 8.09 -5.53 -1.52
CA ALA A 17 7.21 -4.58 -2.22
C ALA A 17 7.35 -4.70 -3.75
N ILE A 18 8.58 -4.85 -4.26
CA ILE A 18 8.83 -5.05 -5.69
C ILE A 18 8.24 -6.39 -6.14
N SER A 19 8.46 -7.47 -5.38
CA SER A 19 7.93 -8.81 -5.70
C SER A 19 6.40 -8.83 -5.80
N VAL A 20 5.71 -8.20 -4.83
CA VAL A 20 4.24 -8.07 -4.87
C VAL A 20 3.80 -7.20 -6.05
N ALA A 21 4.49 -6.08 -6.32
CA ALA A 21 4.15 -5.20 -7.43
C ALA A 21 4.31 -5.88 -8.81
N ILE A 22 5.34 -6.72 -9.00
CA ILE A 22 5.53 -7.53 -10.21
C ILE A 22 4.33 -8.46 -10.42
N LYS A 23 3.96 -9.26 -9.39
CA LYS A 23 2.82 -10.18 -9.48
C LYS A 23 1.50 -9.44 -9.69
N LEU A 24 1.30 -8.33 -8.97
CA LEU A 24 0.10 -7.51 -9.12
C LEU A 24 -0.02 -6.93 -10.54
N ALA A 25 1.08 -6.39 -11.09
CA ALA A 25 1.11 -5.84 -12.44
C ALA A 25 0.78 -6.91 -13.49
N ARG A 26 1.32 -8.11 -13.34
CA ARG A 26 1.02 -9.25 -14.21
C ARG A 26 -0.45 -9.65 -14.14
N GLN A 27 -0.99 -9.86 -12.92
CA GLN A 27 -2.39 -10.27 -12.74
C GLN A 27 -3.37 -9.24 -13.30
N ARG A 28 -3.06 -7.95 -13.15
CA ARG A 28 -3.89 -6.83 -13.63
C ARG A 28 -3.61 -6.44 -15.08
N LYS A 29 -2.59 -7.04 -15.72
CA LYS A 29 -2.11 -6.67 -17.06
C LYS A 29 -1.76 -5.18 -17.15
N SER A 30 -1.10 -4.68 -16.12
CA SER A 30 -0.73 -3.27 -15.93
C SER A 30 0.74 -3.04 -16.28
N GLU A 31 1.10 -1.81 -16.62
CA GLU A 31 2.50 -1.39 -16.70
C GLU A 31 3.10 -1.31 -15.28
N LEU A 32 4.31 -1.82 -15.11
CA LEU A 32 5.06 -1.70 -13.86
C LEU A 32 6.14 -0.65 -13.99
N ILE A 33 6.13 0.32 -13.06
CA ILE A 33 7.17 1.34 -12.96
C ILE A 33 7.87 1.15 -11.61
N ILE A 34 9.19 0.96 -11.64
CA ILE A 34 10.03 0.89 -10.44
C ILE A 34 10.73 2.24 -10.31
N LEU A 35 10.42 2.97 -9.24
CA LEU A 35 10.89 4.33 -9.02
C LEU A 35 11.91 4.38 -7.89
N HIS A 36 13.07 4.93 -8.18
CA HIS A 36 14.06 5.32 -7.19
C HIS A 36 14.16 6.85 -7.11
N VAL A 37 13.87 7.43 -5.94
CA VAL A 37 14.03 8.86 -5.71
C VAL A 37 15.33 9.09 -4.95
N TYR A 38 16.21 9.91 -5.52
CA TYR A 38 17.50 10.24 -4.94
C TYR A 38 17.69 11.75 -4.81
N HIS A 39 18.65 12.15 -3.99
CA HIS A 39 19.07 13.55 -3.88
C HIS A 39 20.58 13.63 -3.77
N LEU A 40 21.19 14.40 -4.67
CA LEU A 40 22.62 14.70 -4.65
C LEU A 40 22.85 16.14 -4.21
N LEU A 41 23.65 16.30 -3.18
CA LEU A 41 24.11 17.64 -2.76
C LEU A 41 25.32 18.05 -3.61
N ARG A 42 25.18 19.21 -4.27
CA ARG A 42 26.30 19.78 -5.01
C ARG A 42 27.29 20.43 -4.04
N PRO A 43 28.56 20.00 -4.02
CA PRO A 43 29.59 20.70 -3.26
C PRO A 43 29.79 22.12 -3.80
N PHE A 44 29.94 23.08 -2.91
CA PHE A 44 30.06 24.51 -3.28
C PHE A 44 31.25 24.78 -4.25
N ALA A 45 32.33 24.02 -4.14
CA ALA A 45 33.53 24.20 -4.96
C ALA A 45 33.43 23.58 -6.37
N TRP A 46 32.32 22.87 -6.70
CA TRP A 46 32.21 22.18 -7.98
C TRP A 46 31.61 23.09 -9.06
N SER A 47 32.19 23.01 -10.27
CA SER A 47 31.58 23.63 -11.46
C SER A 47 30.30 22.89 -11.85
N ASP A 48 29.45 23.54 -12.68
CA ASP A 48 28.26 22.91 -13.23
C ASP A 48 28.61 21.65 -14.03
N HIS A 49 29.70 21.72 -14.81
CA HIS A 49 30.17 20.59 -15.60
C HIS A 49 30.58 19.40 -14.74
N ALA A 50 31.41 19.62 -13.70
CA ALA A 50 31.85 18.55 -12.81
C ALA A 50 30.67 17.90 -12.04
N PHE A 51 29.68 18.72 -11.65
CA PHE A 51 28.49 18.18 -11.00
C PHE A 51 27.59 17.39 -11.97
N SER A 52 27.47 17.82 -13.22
CA SER A 52 26.76 17.09 -14.27
C SER A 52 27.40 15.73 -14.54
N GLU A 53 28.71 15.67 -14.76
CA GLU A 53 29.43 14.39 -14.97
C GLU A 53 29.29 13.43 -13.77
N TYR A 54 29.37 13.96 -12.56
CA TYR A 54 29.13 13.19 -11.34
C TYR A 54 27.70 12.63 -11.30
N THR A 55 26.70 13.47 -11.62
CA THR A 55 25.30 13.05 -11.64
C THR A 55 25.05 11.98 -12.67
N ASP A 56 25.61 12.10 -13.88
CA ASP A 56 25.47 11.11 -14.94
C ASP A 56 26.14 9.76 -14.55
N THR A 57 27.32 9.84 -13.96
CA THR A 57 28.03 8.65 -13.44
C THR A 57 27.24 7.98 -12.32
N PHE A 58 26.70 8.77 -11.37
CA PHE A 58 25.86 8.27 -10.30
C PHE A 58 24.61 7.57 -10.83
N ARG A 59 23.90 8.21 -11.78
CA ARG A 59 22.68 7.64 -12.40
C ARG A 59 22.97 6.30 -13.06
N LYS A 60 23.99 6.25 -13.91
CA LYS A 60 24.37 5.02 -14.61
C LYS A 60 24.69 3.89 -13.65
N LYS A 61 25.51 4.16 -12.63
CA LYS A 61 25.83 3.18 -11.60
C LYS A 61 24.58 2.70 -10.83
N THR A 62 23.71 3.63 -10.45
CA THR A 62 22.47 3.31 -9.73
C THR A 62 21.50 2.49 -10.59
N GLU A 63 21.41 2.78 -11.89
CA GLU A 63 20.61 2.00 -12.84
C GLU A 63 21.14 0.56 -12.97
N GLU A 64 22.46 0.38 -13.07
CA GLU A 64 23.09 -0.95 -13.12
C GLU A 64 22.86 -1.75 -11.82
N GLU A 65 23.05 -1.11 -10.65
CA GLU A 65 22.82 -1.73 -9.34
C GLU A 65 21.37 -2.13 -9.14
N LEU A 66 20.43 -1.25 -9.46
CA LEU A 66 18.99 -1.51 -9.38
C LEU A 66 18.54 -2.56 -10.38
N GLY A 67 19.05 -2.52 -11.62
CA GLY A 67 18.78 -3.55 -12.63
C GLY A 67 19.14 -4.93 -12.11
N SER A 68 20.36 -5.12 -11.63
CA SER A 68 20.79 -6.40 -11.06
C SER A 68 19.99 -6.83 -9.83
N PHE A 69 19.60 -5.87 -8.98
CA PHE A 69 18.77 -6.14 -7.82
C PHE A 69 17.35 -6.62 -8.22
N ILE A 70 16.76 -5.99 -9.24
CA ILE A 70 15.43 -6.34 -9.74
C ILE A 70 15.47 -7.68 -10.48
N GLU A 71 16.48 -7.94 -11.32
CA GLU A 71 16.67 -9.23 -11.98
C GLU A 71 16.73 -10.38 -10.98
N GLY A 72 17.49 -10.21 -9.89
CA GLY A 72 17.54 -11.20 -8.80
C GLY A 72 16.18 -11.41 -8.11
N ILE A 73 15.28 -10.40 -8.11
CA ILE A 73 13.91 -10.56 -7.60
C ILE A 73 13.07 -11.39 -8.58
N TYR A 74 13.17 -11.12 -9.88
CA TYR A 74 12.45 -11.90 -10.91
C TYR A 74 12.86 -13.38 -10.88
N GLU A 75 14.15 -13.67 -10.71
CA GLU A 75 14.64 -15.05 -10.54
C GLU A 75 14.06 -15.71 -9.29
N GLU A 76 14.06 -15.00 -8.14
CA GLU A 76 13.55 -15.53 -6.87
C GLU A 76 12.06 -15.86 -6.91
N ILE A 77 11.26 -15.08 -7.65
CA ILE A 77 9.83 -15.30 -7.79
C ILE A 77 9.44 -16.17 -8.99
N GLU A 78 10.43 -16.73 -9.68
CA GLU A 78 10.27 -17.60 -10.85
C GLU A 78 9.46 -16.95 -12.00
N GLU A 79 9.60 -15.62 -12.18
CA GLU A 79 8.96 -14.90 -13.27
C GLU A 79 9.90 -14.78 -14.46
N SER A 80 9.48 -15.35 -15.60
CA SER A 80 10.28 -15.38 -16.81
C SER A 80 10.17 -14.13 -17.68
N GLU A 81 9.08 -13.39 -17.58
CA GLU A 81 8.87 -12.16 -18.34
C GLU A 81 9.31 -10.95 -17.53
N ILE A 82 10.50 -10.42 -17.84
CA ILE A 82 11.02 -9.18 -17.25
C ILE A 82 10.39 -8.01 -18.00
N ASN A 83 9.38 -7.39 -17.40
CA ASN A 83 8.68 -6.24 -18.00
C ASN A 83 8.44 -5.16 -16.94
N TYR A 84 9.34 -4.18 -16.89
CA TYR A 84 9.21 -3.00 -16.03
C TYR A 84 9.90 -1.80 -16.67
N GLN A 85 9.51 -0.62 -16.23
CA GLN A 85 10.19 0.64 -16.51
C GLN A 85 10.92 1.08 -15.24
N LEU A 86 12.25 1.24 -15.31
CA LEU A 86 13.06 1.76 -14.21
C LEU A 86 13.21 3.27 -14.35
N GLU A 87 12.89 3.99 -13.29
CA GLU A 87 12.95 5.45 -13.27
C GLU A 87 13.74 5.98 -12.07
N LEU A 88 14.63 6.91 -12.33
CA LEU A 88 15.42 7.61 -11.34
C LEU A 88 15.03 9.08 -11.32
N VAL A 89 14.49 9.55 -10.19
CA VAL A 89 14.04 10.94 -10.03
C VAL A 89 14.86 11.64 -8.95
N SER A 90 15.40 12.80 -9.28
CA SER A 90 16.09 13.65 -8.31
C SER A 90 15.08 14.55 -7.59
N ASN A 91 14.93 14.35 -6.28
CA ASN A 91 14.10 15.22 -5.43
C ASN A 91 14.63 15.22 -4.00
N ILE A 92 14.63 16.37 -3.34
CA ILE A 92 15.06 16.52 -1.94
C ILE A 92 14.08 15.84 -0.96
N ASP A 93 12.78 15.84 -1.28
CA ASP A 93 11.75 15.13 -0.52
C ASP A 93 11.28 13.92 -1.33
N VAL A 94 11.60 12.73 -0.81
CA VAL A 94 11.26 11.45 -1.45
C VAL A 94 9.75 11.32 -1.68
N VAL A 95 8.93 11.69 -0.69
CA VAL A 95 7.46 11.57 -0.80
C VAL A 95 6.92 12.49 -1.87
N HIS A 96 7.42 13.72 -1.93
CA HIS A 96 7.04 14.68 -2.97
C HIS A 96 7.44 14.15 -4.36
N GLY A 97 8.68 13.66 -4.51
CA GLY A 97 9.15 13.06 -5.77
C GLY A 97 8.29 11.89 -6.24
N VAL A 98 7.88 11.00 -5.32
CA VAL A 98 6.99 9.87 -5.63
C VAL A 98 5.60 10.36 -6.08
N LEU A 99 4.99 11.27 -5.33
CA LEU A 99 3.63 11.76 -5.62
C LEU A 99 3.57 12.56 -6.92
N ASP A 100 4.56 13.41 -7.18
CA ASP A 100 4.65 14.17 -8.43
C ASP A 100 4.82 13.25 -9.63
N TYR A 101 5.71 12.25 -9.52
CA TYR A 101 5.90 11.27 -10.57
C TYR A 101 4.61 10.47 -10.82
N ALA A 102 4.01 9.92 -9.77
CA ALA A 102 2.80 9.12 -9.88
C ALA A 102 1.64 9.90 -10.49
N LYS A 103 1.46 11.16 -10.09
CA LYS A 103 0.43 12.05 -10.65
C LYS A 103 0.70 12.39 -12.13
N LYS A 104 1.94 12.77 -12.47
CA LYS A 104 2.35 13.13 -13.83
C LYS A 104 2.15 11.98 -14.82
N HIS A 105 2.40 10.75 -14.39
CA HIS A 105 2.32 9.55 -15.22
C HIS A 105 0.99 8.80 -15.09
N ASN A 106 0.00 9.36 -14.34
CA ASN A 106 -1.32 8.78 -14.11
C ASN A 106 -1.24 7.34 -13.55
N CYS A 107 -0.39 7.14 -12.54
CA CYS A 107 -0.31 5.85 -11.85
C CYS A 107 -1.61 5.59 -11.07
N SER A 108 -2.10 4.35 -11.14
CA SER A 108 -3.34 3.92 -10.49
C SER A 108 -3.11 3.51 -9.04
N TYR A 109 -1.93 2.95 -8.74
CA TYR A 109 -1.52 2.46 -7.43
C TYR A 109 -0.06 2.76 -7.15
N ILE A 110 0.26 2.97 -5.86
CA ILE A 110 1.63 3.10 -5.38
C ILE A 110 1.90 1.94 -4.42
N CYS A 111 2.91 1.12 -4.72
CA CYS A 111 3.41 0.07 -3.83
C CYS A 111 4.66 0.58 -3.10
N ILE A 112 4.72 0.32 -1.80
CA ILE A 112 5.86 0.72 -0.96
C ILE A 112 6.10 -0.29 0.15
N SER A 113 7.35 -0.53 0.53
CA SER A 113 7.65 -1.31 1.72
C SER A 113 7.28 -0.53 3.00
N THR A 114 6.80 -1.23 4.02
CA THR A 114 6.52 -0.61 5.33
C THR A 114 7.77 -0.04 5.97
N ARG A 115 8.96 -0.57 5.65
CA ARG A 115 10.26 -0.13 6.15
C ARG A 115 11.24 0.06 4.99
N GLY A 116 12.08 1.10 5.08
CA GLY A 116 13.24 1.30 4.23
C GLY A 116 14.54 0.85 4.94
N ALA A 117 15.68 1.37 4.51
CA ALA A 117 17.01 1.07 5.08
C ALA A 117 17.19 1.49 6.56
N GLY A 118 16.26 2.24 7.14
CA GLY A 118 16.34 2.75 8.52
C GLY A 118 16.01 1.69 9.58
N THR A 119 16.59 1.85 10.80
CA THR A 119 16.49 0.92 11.93
C THR A 119 15.40 1.27 12.95
N MET A 120 14.43 2.13 12.61
CA MET A 120 13.44 2.61 13.59
C MET A 120 12.40 1.53 13.95
N LYS A 121 12.08 1.43 15.25
CA LYS A 121 11.08 0.52 15.82
C LYS A 121 9.61 0.84 15.48
N LYS A 122 9.34 1.74 14.53
CA LYS A 122 7.98 2.10 14.12
C LYS A 122 7.44 1.11 13.09
N LEU A 123 6.13 0.89 13.10
CA LEU A 123 5.43 -0.01 12.18
C LEU A 123 5.66 0.41 10.72
N PHE A 124 5.49 1.70 10.43
CA PHE A 124 5.77 2.29 9.14
C PHE A 124 6.95 3.26 9.21
N GLY A 125 7.82 3.22 8.20
CA GLY A 125 8.86 4.23 8.00
C GLY A 125 8.26 5.62 7.76
N THR A 126 9.07 6.65 7.93
CA THR A 126 8.63 8.05 7.79
C THR A 126 8.03 8.34 6.41
N HIS A 127 8.63 7.81 5.34
CA HIS A 127 8.13 8.00 3.97
C HIS A 127 6.80 7.27 3.75
N THR A 128 6.68 6.03 4.22
CA THR A 128 5.45 5.23 4.11
C THR A 128 4.30 5.91 4.82
N SER A 129 4.49 6.33 6.08
CA SER A 129 3.47 7.06 6.84
C SER A 129 3.00 8.35 6.16
N LYS A 130 3.96 9.12 5.60
CA LYS A 130 3.64 10.34 4.86
C LYS A 130 2.88 10.04 3.56
N LEU A 131 3.29 9.01 2.80
CA LEU A 131 2.57 8.60 1.59
C LEU A 131 1.14 8.22 1.89
N ILE A 132 0.91 7.35 2.88
CA ILE A 132 -0.44 6.94 3.29
C ILE A 132 -1.31 8.16 3.62
N SER A 133 -0.78 9.13 4.37
CA SER A 133 -1.55 10.29 4.83
C SER A 133 -1.76 11.37 3.77
N SER A 134 -0.91 11.45 2.74
CA SER A 134 -0.92 12.56 1.76
C SER A 134 -1.26 12.16 0.33
N SER A 135 -1.18 10.86 -0.01
CA SER A 135 -1.41 10.40 -1.36
C SER A 135 -2.89 10.46 -1.76
N PRO A 136 -3.23 11.10 -2.89
CA PRO A 136 -4.56 10.97 -3.49
C PRO A 136 -4.72 9.64 -4.25
N ILE A 137 -3.61 8.96 -4.53
CA ILE A 137 -3.55 7.67 -5.21
C ILE A 137 -3.51 6.57 -4.15
N PRO A 138 -4.24 5.45 -4.31
CA PRO A 138 -4.19 4.34 -3.37
C PRO A 138 -2.77 3.83 -3.13
N VAL A 139 -2.44 3.56 -1.86
CA VAL A 139 -1.11 3.11 -1.45
C VAL A 139 -1.21 1.70 -0.87
N LEU A 140 -0.49 0.76 -1.48
CA LEU A 140 -0.32 -0.60 -0.98
C LEU A 140 1.02 -0.70 -0.25
N CYS A 141 0.95 -0.84 1.06
CA CYS A 141 2.10 -0.98 1.94
C CYS A 141 2.39 -2.46 2.18
N ILE A 142 3.56 -2.93 1.81
CA ILE A 142 3.96 -4.33 1.93
C ILE A 142 4.99 -4.47 3.06
N PRO A 143 4.75 -5.35 4.06
CA PRO A 143 5.73 -5.66 5.07
C PRO A 143 7.01 -6.25 4.45
N SER A 144 8.18 -5.83 4.93
CA SER A 144 9.46 -6.38 4.45
C SER A 144 9.63 -7.88 4.75
N SER A 145 8.88 -8.39 5.73
CA SER A 145 8.81 -9.80 6.09
C SER A 145 7.71 -10.58 5.37
N TRP A 146 6.93 -9.91 4.49
CA TRP A 146 5.85 -10.57 3.78
C TRP A 146 6.38 -11.63 2.84
N GLN A 147 5.92 -12.87 3.05
CA GLN A 147 6.21 -13.96 2.14
C GLN A 147 5.27 -13.86 0.93
N LEU A 148 5.78 -14.21 -0.21
CA LEU A 148 5.13 -14.05 -1.49
C LEU A 148 3.91 -14.98 -1.61
N THR A 149 2.78 -14.54 -1.09
CA THR A 149 1.48 -15.17 -1.29
C THR A 149 0.65 -14.32 -2.23
N GLU A 150 -0.28 -14.93 -2.93
CA GLU A 150 -1.24 -14.19 -3.75
C GLU A 150 -2.12 -13.31 -2.87
N LEU A 151 -2.48 -12.15 -3.40
CA LEU A 151 -3.45 -11.24 -2.76
C LEU A 151 -4.86 -11.74 -3.09
N ASN A 152 -5.32 -12.78 -2.38
CA ASN A 152 -6.54 -13.53 -2.71
C ASN A 152 -7.72 -13.29 -1.75
N HIS A 153 -7.49 -12.63 -0.61
CA HIS A 153 -8.54 -12.32 0.36
C HIS A 153 -8.32 -10.93 0.97
N MET A 154 -9.28 -10.04 0.77
CA MET A 154 -9.25 -8.66 1.27
C MET A 154 -10.23 -8.49 2.43
N LEU A 155 -9.74 -8.02 3.57
CA LEU A 155 -10.55 -7.59 4.70
C LEU A 155 -10.69 -6.07 4.65
N TYR A 156 -11.87 -5.58 4.27
CA TYR A 156 -12.18 -4.15 4.26
C TYR A 156 -12.84 -3.75 5.58
N ALA A 157 -12.16 -2.98 6.41
CA ALA A 157 -12.72 -2.44 7.65
C ALA A 157 -13.46 -1.12 7.37
N SER A 158 -14.79 -1.15 7.48
CA SER A 158 -15.71 -0.06 7.15
C SER A 158 -16.23 0.64 8.40
N ASP A 159 -16.34 1.96 8.33
CA ASP A 159 -17.06 2.78 9.30
C ASP A 159 -18.49 3.11 8.86
N MET A 160 -18.94 2.50 7.77
CA MET A 160 -20.27 2.65 7.15
C MET A 160 -20.62 4.04 6.63
N THR A 161 -19.76 5.05 6.77
CA THR A 161 -20.11 6.43 6.40
C THR A 161 -20.24 6.68 4.90
N ASP A 162 -19.49 5.97 4.08
CA ASP A 162 -19.52 6.04 2.60
C ASP A 162 -19.25 4.67 1.97
N HIS A 163 -19.70 3.61 2.66
CA HIS A 163 -19.37 2.22 2.35
C HIS A 163 -19.66 1.82 0.90
N GLN A 164 -20.72 2.36 0.27
CA GLN A 164 -21.05 2.05 -1.12
C GLN A 164 -19.98 2.52 -2.10
N ASN A 165 -19.48 3.76 -1.97
CA ASN A 165 -18.42 4.27 -2.84
C ASN A 165 -17.07 3.64 -2.49
N GLU A 166 -16.84 3.39 -1.20
CA GLU A 166 -15.62 2.75 -0.73
C GLU A 166 -15.54 1.31 -1.24
N LEU A 167 -16.63 0.53 -1.13
CA LEU A 167 -16.69 -0.84 -1.59
C LEU A 167 -16.48 -0.98 -3.10
N LYS A 168 -17.00 -0.05 -3.90
CA LYS A 168 -16.70 -0.01 -5.35
C LYS A 168 -15.21 0.06 -5.63
N LYS A 169 -14.47 0.92 -4.93
CA LYS A 169 -13.00 1.04 -5.07
C LYS A 169 -12.28 -0.24 -4.61
N VAL A 170 -12.77 -0.88 -3.54
CA VAL A 170 -12.23 -2.17 -3.08
C VAL A 170 -12.44 -3.26 -4.14
N VAL A 171 -13.63 -3.35 -4.71
CA VAL A 171 -13.96 -4.33 -5.75
C VAL A 171 -13.21 -4.05 -7.06
N GLU A 172 -13.02 -2.79 -7.45
CA GLU A 172 -12.17 -2.41 -8.59
C GLU A 172 -10.73 -2.90 -8.42
N PHE A 173 -10.22 -2.93 -7.18
CA PHE A 173 -8.92 -3.54 -6.90
C PHE A 173 -8.99 -5.08 -6.89
N ALA A 174 -9.98 -5.67 -6.24
CA ALA A 174 -10.10 -7.12 -6.03
C ALA A 174 -10.43 -7.91 -7.30
N LYS A 175 -11.40 -7.43 -8.10
CA LYS A 175 -11.96 -8.14 -9.25
C LYS A 175 -10.91 -8.60 -10.28
N PRO A 176 -9.95 -7.75 -10.72
CA PRO A 176 -8.93 -8.17 -11.70
C PRO A 176 -7.96 -9.24 -11.20
N ILE A 177 -7.79 -9.37 -9.89
CA ILE A 177 -6.90 -10.36 -9.28
C ILE A 177 -7.68 -11.56 -8.71
N GLY A 178 -9.01 -11.58 -8.84
CA GLY A 178 -9.87 -12.65 -8.34
C GLY A 178 -9.91 -12.77 -6.81
N ALA A 179 -9.60 -11.69 -6.07
CA ALA A 179 -9.55 -11.72 -4.62
C ALA A 179 -10.96 -11.68 -4.01
N SER A 180 -11.26 -12.56 -3.06
CA SER A 180 -12.49 -12.45 -2.25
C SER A 180 -12.48 -11.19 -1.40
N VAL A 181 -13.67 -10.65 -1.13
CA VAL A 181 -13.84 -9.43 -0.32
C VAL A 181 -14.73 -9.74 0.87
N THR A 182 -14.21 -9.47 2.06
CA THR A 182 -14.96 -9.46 3.31
C THR A 182 -15.02 -8.04 3.83
N MET A 183 -16.21 -7.47 3.94
CA MET A 183 -16.45 -6.17 4.57
C MET A 183 -16.74 -6.39 6.05
N MET A 184 -15.98 -5.75 6.91
CA MET A 184 -16.16 -5.81 8.36
C MET A 184 -16.63 -4.44 8.87
N HIS A 185 -17.72 -4.43 9.61
CA HIS A 185 -18.20 -3.28 10.39
C HIS A 185 -18.38 -3.69 11.83
N ILE A 186 -17.73 -3.00 12.75
CA ILE A 186 -17.86 -3.25 14.17
C ILE A 186 -19.01 -2.38 14.69
N ALA A 187 -20.18 -3.03 14.94
CA ALA A 187 -21.39 -2.35 15.33
C ALA A 187 -21.37 -1.92 16.80
N PHE A 188 -21.79 -0.70 17.09
CA PHE A 188 -22.03 -0.27 18.47
C PHE A 188 -23.37 -0.82 18.98
N PRO A 189 -23.54 -1.02 20.30
CA PRO A 189 -24.73 -1.66 20.88
C PRO A 189 -26.06 -0.91 20.61
N ASP A 190 -25.99 0.38 20.28
CA ASP A 190 -27.12 1.22 19.94
C ASP A 190 -27.39 1.30 18.42
N GLU A 191 -26.52 0.71 17.61
CA GLU A 191 -26.74 0.57 16.18
C GLU A 191 -27.65 -0.62 15.91
N PHE A 192 -28.61 -0.43 14.99
CA PHE A 192 -29.39 -1.56 14.48
C PHE A 192 -28.45 -2.54 13.78
N LEU A 193 -28.40 -3.78 14.30
CA LEU A 193 -27.66 -4.85 13.64
C LEU A 193 -28.24 -5.02 12.23
N LEU A 194 -27.40 -4.84 11.24
CA LEU A 194 -27.74 -5.11 9.85
C LEU A 194 -28.10 -6.59 9.71
N ASP A 195 -29.26 -6.88 9.13
CA ASP A 195 -29.53 -8.24 8.67
C ASP A 195 -28.46 -8.62 7.65
N LYS A 196 -27.60 -9.56 8.04
CA LYS A 196 -26.42 -9.94 7.28
C LYS A 196 -26.77 -10.36 5.85
N ASP A 197 -27.77 -11.21 5.70
CA ASP A 197 -28.16 -11.77 4.40
C ASP A 197 -28.71 -10.68 3.47
N LEU A 198 -29.51 -9.76 4.03
CA LEU A 198 -30.02 -8.62 3.29
C LEU A 198 -28.92 -7.63 2.91
N ALA A 199 -27.97 -7.38 3.82
CA ALA A 199 -26.83 -6.52 3.56
C ALA A 199 -25.94 -7.09 2.45
N GLU A 200 -25.59 -8.38 2.52
CA GLU A 200 -24.80 -9.05 1.50
C GLU A 200 -25.49 -9.01 0.13
N ALA A 201 -26.79 -9.33 0.07
CA ALA A 201 -27.56 -9.30 -1.18
C ALA A 201 -27.60 -7.89 -1.79
N THR A 202 -27.79 -6.86 -0.96
CA THR A 202 -27.83 -5.48 -1.41
C THR A 202 -26.48 -5.05 -1.96
N LEU A 203 -25.39 -5.27 -1.21
CA LEU A 203 -24.03 -4.89 -1.61
C LEU A 203 -23.58 -5.63 -2.86
N GLN A 204 -23.87 -6.94 -2.98
CA GLN A 204 -23.56 -7.71 -4.17
C GLN A 204 -24.23 -7.17 -5.43
N THR A 205 -25.49 -6.72 -5.30
CA THR A 205 -26.22 -6.11 -6.41
C THR A 205 -25.61 -4.78 -6.84
N GLU A 206 -25.13 -4.00 -5.88
CA GLU A 206 -24.55 -2.66 -6.14
C GLU A 206 -23.17 -2.73 -6.82
N VAL A 207 -22.33 -3.73 -6.50
CA VAL A 207 -20.95 -3.82 -7.00
C VAL A 207 -20.72 -4.94 -8.01
N ASP A 208 -21.72 -5.75 -8.32
CA ASP A 208 -21.59 -6.94 -9.20
C ASP A 208 -20.37 -7.81 -8.81
N TYR A 209 -20.25 -8.09 -7.51
CA TYR A 209 -19.18 -8.89 -6.94
C TYR A 209 -19.61 -9.54 -5.63
N LYS A 210 -19.12 -10.76 -5.37
CA LYS A 210 -19.42 -11.45 -4.11
C LYS A 210 -18.69 -10.77 -2.95
N VAL A 211 -19.46 -10.27 -1.98
CA VAL A 211 -18.96 -9.63 -0.76
C VAL A 211 -19.55 -10.36 0.43
N GLU A 212 -18.70 -10.76 1.36
CA GLU A 212 -19.13 -11.29 2.66
C GLU A 212 -19.18 -10.14 3.66
N VAL A 213 -20.19 -10.15 4.54
CA VAL A 213 -20.34 -9.10 5.56
C VAL A 213 -20.13 -9.69 6.95
N LEU A 214 -19.30 -9.04 7.73
CA LEU A 214 -19.05 -9.33 9.13
C LEU A 214 -19.45 -8.13 9.97
N THR A 215 -20.36 -8.35 10.91
CA THR A 215 -20.83 -7.33 11.86
C THR A 215 -20.63 -7.82 13.29
N PRO A 216 -19.38 -7.95 13.77
CA PRO A 216 -19.13 -8.28 15.16
C PRO A 216 -19.66 -7.18 16.08
N GLU A 217 -20.27 -7.56 17.17
CA GLU A 217 -20.64 -6.62 18.22
C GLU A 217 -19.38 -6.03 18.86
N ARG A 218 -19.45 -4.74 19.17
CA ARG A 218 -18.37 -4.03 19.84
C ARG A 218 -18.10 -4.59 21.22
N ASP A 219 -16.89 -5.09 21.45
CA ASP A 219 -16.41 -5.46 22.79
C ASP A 219 -15.54 -4.33 23.36
N PHE A 220 -16.07 -3.64 24.36
CA PHE A 220 -15.39 -2.50 24.99
C PHE A 220 -14.16 -2.90 25.84
N THR A 221 -13.87 -4.19 26.00
CA THR A 221 -12.63 -4.65 26.62
C THR A 221 -11.44 -4.52 25.69
N TYR A 222 -11.69 -4.43 24.37
CA TYR A 222 -10.70 -4.26 23.34
C TYR A 222 -10.75 -2.86 22.72
N THR A 223 -9.63 -2.35 22.28
CA THR A 223 -9.60 -1.20 21.37
C THR A 223 -10.12 -1.62 20.00
N LEU A 224 -10.60 -0.68 19.19
CA LEU A 224 -11.03 -0.99 17.81
C LEU A 224 -9.91 -1.64 16.99
N MET A 225 -8.66 -1.31 17.31
CA MET A 225 -7.48 -1.88 16.66
C MET A 225 -7.28 -3.35 17.03
N GLU A 226 -7.44 -3.70 18.29
CA GLU A 226 -7.36 -5.09 18.76
C GLU A 226 -8.48 -5.94 18.18
N GLU A 227 -9.67 -5.37 17.94
CA GLU A 227 -10.75 -6.08 17.27
C GLU A 227 -10.43 -6.35 15.79
N ILE A 228 -9.84 -5.39 15.08
CA ILE A 228 -9.36 -5.62 13.71
C ILE A 228 -8.24 -6.68 13.71
N GLU A 229 -7.31 -6.63 14.68
CA GLU A 229 -6.28 -7.68 14.84
C GLU A 229 -6.86 -9.06 15.07
N ASN A 230 -7.89 -9.16 15.91
CA ASN A 230 -8.57 -10.41 16.15
C ASN A 230 -9.26 -10.93 14.88
N ALA A 231 -9.88 -10.04 14.12
CA ALA A 231 -10.46 -10.40 12.81
C ALA A 231 -9.38 -10.87 11.83
N ILE A 232 -8.23 -10.20 11.74
CA ILE A 232 -7.10 -10.63 10.91
C ILE A 232 -6.63 -12.04 11.30
N LYS A 233 -6.49 -12.32 12.60
CA LYS A 233 -6.09 -13.65 13.09
C LYS A 233 -7.12 -14.73 12.76
N LEU A 234 -8.41 -14.39 12.85
CA LEU A 234 -9.50 -15.33 12.64
C LEU A 234 -9.72 -15.64 11.16
N TYR A 235 -9.72 -14.62 10.32
CA TYR A 235 -10.07 -14.74 8.90
C TYR A 235 -8.85 -14.86 7.98
N ASN A 236 -7.65 -14.64 8.49
CA ASN A 236 -6.37 -14.75 7.79
C ASN A 236 -6.38 -14.07 6.40
N PRO A 237 -6.77 -12.79 6.30
CA PRO A 237 -6.78 -12.10 5.01
C PRO A 237 -5.36 -11.89 4.49
N SER A 238 -5.23 -11.81 3.17
CA SER A 238 -3.95 -11.46 2.53
C SER A 238 -3.73 -9.95 2.42
N VAL A 239 -4.79 -9.14 2.58
CA VAL A 239 -4.72 -7.66 2.55
C VAL A 239 -5.75 -7.08 3.51
N LEU A 240 -5.32 -6.14 4.35
CA LEU A 240 -6.23 -5.25 5.06
C LEU A 240 -6.49 -4.01 4.20
N VAL A 241 -7.75 -3.59 4.09
CA VAL A 241 -8.14 -2.38 3.35
C VAL A 241 -8.72 -1.36 4.30
N LEU A 242 -8.20 -0.13 4.25
CA LEU A 242 -8.67 1.00 5.05
C LEU A 242 -8.86 2.24 4.19
N PHE A 243 -9.88 3.02 4.53
CA PHE A 243 -10.07 4.35 3.99
C PHE A 243 -9.60 5.40 4.98
N THR A 244 -8.69 6.26 4.52
CA THR A 244 -8.01 7.24 5.35
C THR A 244 -8.71 8.59 5.28
N ASP A 245 -9.04 9.15 6.43
CA ASP A 245 -9.46 10.54 6.57
C ASP A 245 -8.52 11.23 7.57
N ARG A 246 -7.91 12.34 7.17
CA ARG A 246 -7.03 13.14 8.04
C ARG A 246 -7.72 13.66 9.31
N SER A 247 -9.05 13.67 9.34
CA SER A 247 -9.84 14.12 10.49
C SER A 247 -10.13 13.04 11.52
N ARG A 248 -9.73 11.77 11.28
CA ARG A 248 -10.13 10.64 12.16
C ARG A 248 -8.99 10.16 13.07
N PRO A 249 -9.21 10.21 14.40
CA PRO A 249 -8.21 9.78 15.39
C PRO A 249 -7.79 8.31 15.27
N MET A 250 -8.66 7.45 14.71
CA MET A 250 -8.39 6.01 14.57
C MET A 250 -7.24 5.75 13.61
N PHE A 251 -7.26 6.39 12.44
CA PHE A 251 -6.23 6.23 11.42
C PHE A 251 -4.88 6.79 11.89
N GLU A 252 -4.90 7.95 12.56
CA GLU A 252 -3.69 8.53 13.14
C GLU A 252 -3.06 7.59 14.19
N LYS A 253 -3.87 6.94 15.03
CA LYS A 253 -3.39 5.96 15.99
C LYS A 253 -2.77 4.73 15.32
N LEU A 254 -3.36 4.27 14.20
CA LEU A 254 -2.88 3.12 13.44
C LEU A 254 -1.51 3.38 12.81
N ILE A 255 -1.31 4.57 12.24
CA ILE A 255 -0.09 4.93 11.50
C ILE A 255 0.96 5.61 12.38
N PHE A 256 0.53 6.44 13.33
CA PHE A 256 1.42 7.27 14.15
C PHE A 256 1.47 6.85 15.62
N GLY A 257 0.72 5.82 16.03
CA GLY A 257 0.68 5.35 17.42
C GLY A 257 2.06 5.00 17.97
N SER A 258 2.33 5.43 19.20
CA SER A 258 3.63 5.26 19.86
C SER A 258 3.87 3.87 20.45
N ASN A 259 2.85 3.03 20.55
CA ASN A 259 2.95 1.69 21.18
C ASN A 259 3.29 0.64 20.11
N ALA A 260 4.58 0.49 19.83
CA ALA A 260 5.10 -0.50 18.88
C ALA A 260 4.78 -1.96 19.26
N GLU A 261 4.43 -2.24 20.53
CA GLU A 261 4.10 -3.59 21.01
C GLU A 261 2.65 -3.99 20.66
N ALA A 262 1.71 -3.04 20.62
CA ALA A 262 0.32 -3.31 20.27
C ALA A 262 0.07 -3.58 18.79
N TYR A 263 1.00 -3.18 17.91
CA TYR A 263 0.82 -3.21 16.46
C TYR A 263 1.67 -4.27 15.74
N SER A 264 2.08 -5.32 16.43
CA SER A 264 2.96 -6.34 15.86
C SER A 264 2.34 -7.10 14.68
N PHE A 265 1.00 -7.15 14.60
CA PHE A 265 0.29 -7.94 13.61
C PHE A 265 0.05 -7.19 12.29
N TYR A 266 -0.23 -5.87 12.33
CA TYR A 266 -0.40 -5.07 11.10
C TYR A 266 0.87 -4.97 10.24
N GLY A 267 2.03 -5.12 10.86
CA GLY A 267 3.31 -5.22 10.16
C GLY A 267 3.54 -6.56 9.48
N GLN A 268 2.58 -7.49 9.53
CA GLN A 268 2.71 -8.83 8.99
C GLN A 268 1.92 -9.08 7.71
N ILE A 269 0.88 -8.29 7.45
CA ILE A 269 0.07 -8.37 6.23
C ILE A 269 0.11 -7.05 5.44
N PRO A 270 -0.02 -7.10 4.12
CA PRO A 270 -0.20 -5.92 3.28
C PRO A 270 -1.37 -5.05 3.72
N LEU A 271 -1.17 -3.73 3.65
CA LEU A 271 -2.20 -2.73 3.94
C LEU A 271 -2.46 -1.90 2.68
N LEU A 272 -3.66 -1.97 2.15
CA LEU A 272 -4.13 -1.10 1.06
C LEU A 272 -4.91 0.08 1.66
N THR A 273 -4.48 1.29 1.36
CA THR A 273 -5.14 2.51 1.84
C THR A 273 -5.67 3.33 0.68
N PHE A 274 -6.91 3.79 0.83
CA PHE A 274 -7.55 4.77 -0.05
C PHE A 274 -7.76 6.06 0.72
N ASN A 275 -7.53 7.20 0.09
CA ASN A 275 -7.87 8.49 0.70
C ASN A 275 -9.35 8.78 0.47
N LYS A 276 -10.09 9.15 1.54
CA LYS A 276 -11.48 9.61 1.42
C LYS A 276 -11.51 10.96 0.70
N GLU A 277 -12.31 11.03 -0.34
CA GLU A 277 -12.60 12.30 -0.99
C GLU A 277 -13.40 13.18 -0.03
N ARG A 278 -12.91 14.40 0.20
CA ARG A 278 -13.71 15.36 0.98
C ARG A 278 -14.96 15.69 0.21
N LYS A 279 -16.14 15.31 0.73
CA LYS A 279 -17.38 15.91 0.26
C LYS A 279 -17.27 17.42 0.53
N LYS A 280 -17.23 18.23 -0.54
CA LYS A 280 -17.28 19.70 -0.47
C LYS A 280 -18.63 20.15 0.05
#